data_00b419f999bf224754c60a19e751ac51
#
_entry.id   00b419f999bf224754c60a19e751ac51
#
_cell.length_a   1.000
_cell.length_b   1.000
_cell.length_c   1.000
_cell.angle_alpha   90.00
_cell.angle_beta   90.00
_cell.angle_gamma   90.00
#
_symmetry.space_group_name_H-M   'P 1'
#
loop_
_entity.id
_entity.type
_entity.pdbx_description
1 polymer ?
#
loop_
_entity_poly.entity_id
_entity_poly.type
_entity_poly.pdbx_seq_one_letter_code
_entity_poly.pdbx_strand_id
1 'polypeptide(L)'
;MFFPELPVILHKRLRQPQAADMEDHHMKLVECIPNYSEGRDEAKIAAIAACVKETPGCALLDIQKDATHNRCVLTFVGSPEAVEEACVKTAKKAEELIDLRFHKGAHPRMGAVDVIPFVPAMDMSLEECVALSKKVAERIWEEAGIPSFLYEASATRPERRNLADCRRGEFEGMPEKLLQEDWAPDYGTRAIHPTAGITAIGARNPLIAFNVNLDTDNVEIAKSIARAIRASNGGFRSCKAIGLKLEDRNIAQVSMNLVNYEDTSIVMVFEMIRALADRFGVRIIGSELVGLTPAKALLDCAEYYLKLENFSAKQQVMEYHLIDLESGDAGNE
;
A
#
# COMPACT_ATOMS: atom_id res chain seq x y z
N MET A 1 -35.74 8.08 8.83
CA MET A 1 -34.46 7.41 8.83
C MET A 1 -33.41 8.48 9.07
N PHE A 2 -32.87 8.55 10.29
CA PHE A 2 -31.98 9.65 10.74
C PHE A 2 -30.56 9.30 10.34
N PHE A 3 -29.88 10.21 9.63
CA PHE A 3 -28.43 10.16 9.43
C PHE A 3 -27.76 10.82 10.64
N PRO A 4 -26.72 10.21 11.25
CA PRO A 4 -25.98 10.87 12.31
C PRO A 4 -25.09 11.97 11.71
N GLU A 5 -25.06 13.11 12.38
CA GLU A 5 -24.25 14.28 12.04
C GLU A 5 -22.75 13.96 12.14
N LEU A 6 -21.99 14.32 11.11
CA LEU A 6 -20.53 14.33 11.11
C LEU A 6 -20.03 15.48 12.00
N PRO A 7 -19.02 15.28 12.85
CA PRO A 7 -18.49 16.35 13.67
C PRO A 7 -17.73 17.38 12.82
N VAL A 8 -18.20 18.61 12.88
CA VAL A 8 -17.48 19.78 12.33
C VAL A 8 -16.27 20.07 13.23
N ILE A 9 -15.09 19.68 12.79
CA ILE A 9 -13.82 20.13 13.37
C ILE A 9 -13.08 20.90 12.29
N LEU A 10 -13.32 22.18 12.16
CA LEU A 10 -12.34 23.11 11.56
C LEU A 10 -12.62 24.55 11.96
N HIS A 11 -11.99 25.04 13.03
CA HIS A 11 -11.69 26.44 13.20
C HIS A 11 -10.36 26.60 13.97
N LYS A 12 -9.25 26.56 13.26
CA LYS A 12 -8.05 27.34 13.64
C LYS A 12 -7.68 28.23 12.47
N ARG A 13 -7.88 29.53 12.67
CA ARG A 13 -7.45 30.60 11.77
C ARG A 13 -5.95 30.48 11.47
N LEU A 14 -5.62 30.13 10.23
CA LEU A 14 -4.28 30.32 9.69
C LEU A 14 -4.13 31.83 9.36
N ARG A 15 -3.06 32.47 9.84
CA ARG A 15 -2.68 33.83 9.46
C ARG A 15 -2.36 33.83 7.97
N GLN A 16 -2.93 34.76 7.21
CA GLN A 16 -2.57 35.00 5.83
C GLN A 16 -1.09 35.40 5.74
N PRO A 17 -0.27 34.74 4.91
CA PRO A 17 1.05 35.26 4.54
C PRO A 17 0.89 36.46 3.61
N GLN A 18 1.79 37.45 3.75
CA GLN A 18 1.85 38.60 2.86
C GLN A 18 2.26 38.17 1.45
N ALA A 19 1.67 38.81 0.45
CA ALA A 19 1.89 38.57 -0.98
C ALA A 19 3.31 39.05 -1.42
N ALA A 20 4.30 38.26 -1.15
CA ALA A 20 5.64 38.34 -1.75
C ALA A 20 6.24 36.93 -1.59
N ASP A 21 6.40 36.21 -2.67
CA ASP A 21 6.81 34.81 -2.84
C ASP A 21 5.66 33.82 -3.08
N MET A 22 4.83 34.08 -4.08
CA MET A 22 4.03 33.07 -4.72
C MET A 22 4.86 32.40 -5.85
N GLU A 23 5.86 31.61 -5.47
CA GLU A 23 6.22 30.48 -6.29
C GLU A 23 5.07 29.46 -6.20
N ASP A 24 4.62 28.95 -7.33
CA ASP A 24 3.61 27.91 -7.49
C ASP A 24 4.03 26.64 -6.70
N HIS A 25 3.79 26.64 -5.39
CA HIS A 25 4.05 25.48 -4.54
C HIS A 25 2.82 24.56 -4.61
N HIS A 26 2.67 23.84 -5.73
CA HIS A 26 1.89 22.61 -5.73
C HIS A 26 2.36 21.74 -4.56
N MET A 27 1.47 21.45 -3.63
CA MET A 27 1.79 20.68 -2.43
C MET A 27 2.03 19.22 -2.79
N LYS A 28 3.31 18.85 -2.97
CA LYS A 28 3.68 17.46 -3.22
C LYS A 28 3.33 16.58 -2.03
N LEU A 29 2.53 15.54 -2.28
CA LEU A 29 2.19 14.54 -1.29
C LEU A 29 2.61 13.15 -1.74
N VAL A 30 3.17 12.40 -0.80
CA VAL A 30 3.49 10.99 -0.96
C VAL A 30 2.74 10.17 0.07
N GLU A 31 2.16 9.06 -0.37
CA GLU A 31 1.58 8.05 0.49
C GLU A 31 2.66 7.02 0.86
N CYS A 32 2.70 6.60 2.12
CA CYS A 32 3.55 5.53 2.60
C CYS A 32 2.73 4.47 3.32
N ILE A 33 3.00 3.19 3.01
CA ILE A 33 2.18 2.06 3.48
C ILE A 33 3.07 0.98 4.12
N PRO A 34 3.84 1.30 5.18
CA PRO A 34 4.74 0.34 5.79
C PRO A 34 3.98 -0.81 6.48
N ASN A 35 4.59 -2.00 6.41
CA ASN A 35 4.09 -3.19 7.07
C ASN A 35 5.03 -3.56 8.21
N TYR A 36 4.46 -3.84 9.38
CA TYR A 36 5.19 -4.21 10.59
C TYR A 36 4.83 -5.63 11.01
N SER A 37 5.81 -6.37 11.50
CA SER A 37 5.65 -7.73 12.01
C SER A 37 5.09 -7.72 13.46
N GLU A 38 3.93 -7.11 13.63
CA GLU A 38 3.15 -7.09 14.88
C GLU A 38 1.67 -6.87 14.54
N GLY A 39 0.81 -7.75 14.98
CA GLY A 39 -0.63 -7.67 14.71
C GLY A 39 -1.49 -8.01 15.92
N ARG A 40 -0.88 -8.22 17.09
CA ARG A 40 -1.53 -8.71 18.31
C ARG A 40 -1.41 -7.74 19.48
N ASP A 41 -0.24 -7.14 19.66
CA ASP A 41 0.03 -6.22 20.76
C ASP A 41 -0.39 -4.80 20.38
N GLU A 42 -1.57 -4.40 20.88
CA GLU A 42 -2.15 -3.07 20.62
C GLU A 42 -1.25 -1.93 21.12
N ALA A 43 -0.50 -2.14 22.21
CA ALA A 43 0.36 -1.10 22.76
C ALA A 43 1.56 -0.85 21.83
N LYS A 44 2.14 -1.89 21.27
CA LYS A 44 3.23 -1.77 20.28
C LYS A 44 2.74 -1.09 19.01
N ILE A 45 1.60 -1.52 18.47
CA ILE A 45 0.98 -0.93 17.28
C ILE A 45 0.70 0.56 17.51
N ALA A 46 0.10 0.90 18.65
CA ALA A 46 -0.19 2.28 19.02
C ALA A 46 1.08 3.14 19.17
N ALA A 47 2.16 2.59 19.76
CA ALA A 47 3.43 3.28 19.90
C ALA A 47 4.11 3.57 18.53
N ILE A 48 4.05 2.62 17.60
CA ILE A 48 4.55 2.83 16.23
C ILE A 48 3.70 3.89 15.52
N ALA A 49 2.37 3.80 15.62
CA ALA A 49 1.45 4.75 15.01
C ALA A 49 1.57 6.17 15.59
N ALA A 50 1.92 6.30 16.87
CA ALA A 50 2.17 7.60 17.51
C ALA A 50 3.31 8.35 16.84
N CYS A 51 4.37 7.65 16.39
CA CYS A 51 5.48 8.27 15.67
C CYS A 51 5.03 9.02 14.40
N VAL A 52 4.02 8.48 13.69
CA VAL A 52 3.44 9.17 12.52
C VAL A 52 2.64 10.39 12.96
N LYS A 53 1.74 10.22 13.96
CA LYS A 53 0.85 11.29 14.45
C LYS A 53 1.61 12.47 15.05
N GLU A 54 2.78 12.21 15.63
CA GLU A 54 3.66 13.21 16.25
C GLU A 54 4.63 13.85 15.25
N THR A 55 4.63 13.41 13.98
CA THR A 55 5.47 14.02 12.94
C THR A 55 4.68 15.12 12.23
N PRO A 56 5.06 16.41 12.37
CA PRO A 56 4.39 17.50 11.69
C PRO A 56 4.41 17.32 10.18
N GLY A 57 3.29 17.59 9.51
CA GLY A 57 3.14 17.43 8.06
C GLY A 57 2.81 16.01 7.61
N CYS A 58 2.65 15.06 8.55
CA CYS A 58 2.11 13.72 8.28
C CYS A 58 0.68 13.56 8.79
N ALA A 59 -0.15 12.86 8.03
CA ALA A 59 -1.49 12.42 8.43
C ALA A 59 -1.57 10.89 8.38
N LEU A 60 -1.86 10.27 9.52
CA LEU A 60 -2.17 8.84 9.58
C LEU A 60 -3.60 8.62 9.09
N LEU A 61 -3.76 7.86 8.00
CA LEU A 61 -5.05 7.62 7.33
C LEU A 61 -5.71 6.33 7.79
N ASP A 62 -4.93 5.25 7.96
CA ASP A 62 -5.48 3.93 8.29
C ASP A 62 -4.48 3.07 9.08
N ILE A 63 -5.01 2.16 9.89
CA ILE A 63 -4.27 1.10 10.58
C ILE A 63 -5.02 -0.21 10.38
N GLN A 64 -4.47 -1.11 9.58
CA GLN A 64 -4.97 -2.47 9.42
C GLN A 64 -4.11 -3.43 10.23
N LYS A 65 -4.73 -4.34 10.96
CA LYS A 65 -4.06 -5.34 11.77
C LYS A 65 -4.68 -6.70 11.60
N ASP A 66 -3.85 -7.73 11.64
CA ASP A 66 -4.27 -9.13 11.54
C ASP A 66 -3.49 -9.98 12.54
N ALA A 67 -4.21 -10.50 13.53
CA ALA A 67 -3.62 -11.31 14.59
C ALA A 67 -3.19 -12.71 14.11
N THR A 68 -3.82 -13.27 13.06
CA THR A 68 -3.47 -14.56 12.48
C THR A 68 -2.15 -14.45 11.71
N HIS A 69 -2.05 -13.41 10.88
CA HIS A 69 -0.83 -13.09 10.16
C HIS A 69 0.25 -12.48 11.07
N ASN A 70 -0.14 -11.99 12.24
CA ASN A 70 0.70 -11.24 13.18
C ASN A 70 1.42 -10.09 12.49
N ARG A 71 0.63 -9.24 11.83
CA ARG A 71 1.09 -8.13 11.00
C ARG A 71 0.14 -6.95 11.13
N CYS A 72 0.70 -5.74 11.12
CA CYS A 72 -0.10 -4.53 10.88
C CYS A 72 0.46 -3.73 9.69
N VAL A 73 -0.41 -2.93 9.11
CA VAL A 73 -0.12 -2.01 8.01
C VAL A 73 -0.59 -0.64 8.43
N LEU A 74 0.31 0.33 8.42
CA LEU A 74 -0.05 1.73 8.57
C LEU A 74 -0.13 2.36 7.18
N THR A 75 -1.11 3.23 6.97
CA THR A 75 -1.18 4.08 5.78
C THR A 75 -1.14 5.53 6.22
N PHE A 76 -0.19 6.30 5.75
CA PHE A 76 -0.07 7.71 6.04
C PHE A 76 0.40 8.50 4.82
N VAL A 77 0.11 9.80 4.82
CA VAL A 77 0.42 10.73 3.74
C VAL A 77 1.04 12.00 4.32
N GLY A 78 1.86 12.66 3.54
CA GLY A 78 2.46 13.95 3.92
C GLY A 78 3.42 14.46 2.85
N SER A 79 4.09 15.59 3.15
CA SER A 79 5.19 16.03 2.30
C SER A 79 6.31 14.99 2.28
N PRO A 80 7.14 14.95 1.23
CA PRO A 80 8.27 14.01 1.16
C PRO A 80 9.15 14.01 2.40
N GLU A 81 9.44 15.21 2.95
CA GLU A 81 10.30 15.39 4.13
C GLU A 81 9.62 14.87 5.40
N ALA A 82 8.33 15.15 5.56
CA ALA A 82 7.57 14.69 6.72
C ALA A 82 7.42 13.16 6.72
N VAL A 83 7.15 12.57 5.54
CA VAL A 83 7.04 11.12 5.39
C VAL A 83 8.40 10.43 5.59
N GLU A 84 9.50 11.01 5.11
CA GLU A 84 10.86 10.53 5.39
C GLU A 84 11.10 10.43 6.91
N GLU A 85 10.83 11.51 7.63
CA GLU A 85 11.01 11.58 9.09
C GLU A 85 10.12 10.57 9.82
N ALA A 86 8.86 10.45 9.43
CA ALA A 86 7.92 9.49 10.01
C ALA A 86 8.39 8.04 9.79
N CYS A 87 8.89 7.72 8.58
CA CYS A 87 9.42 6.39 8.27
C CYS A 87 10.60 6.02 9.14
N VAL A 88 11.56 6.92 9.34
CA VAL A 88 12.73 6.67 10.20
C VAL A 88 12.31 6.48 11.65
N LYS A 89 11.44 7.33 12.18
CA LYS A 89 10.91 7.19 13.55
C LYS A 89 10.18 5.88 13.78
N THR A 90 9.31 5.51 12.83
CA THR A 90 8.55 4.24 12.95
C THR A 90 9.44 3.01 12.81
N ALA A 91 10.48 3.06 11.98
CA ALA A 91 11.46 1.98 11.85
C ALA A 91 12.26 1.77 13.13
N LYS A 92 12.73 2.87 13.76
CA LYS A 92 13.42 2.83 15.07
C LYS A 92 12.49 2.30 16.16
N LYS A 93 11.24 2.76 16.17
CA LYS A 93 10.26 2.26 17.15
C LYS A 93 9.93 0.77 16.95
N ALA A 94 9.85 0.31 15.71
CA ALA A 94 9.65 -1.10 15.41
C ALA A 94 10.86 -1.96 15.82
N GLU A 95 12.08 -1.48 15.63
CA GLU A 95 13.32 -2.13 16.08
C GLU A 95 13.33 -2.30 17.61
N GLU A 96 12.94 -1.26 18.36
CA GLU A 96 12.85 -1.31 19.82
C GLU A 96 11.82 -2.31 20.36
N LEU A 97 10.69 -2.48 19.67
CA LEU A 97 9.50 -3.17 20.19
C LEU A 97 9.30 -4.58 19.63
N ILE A 98 9.83 -4.89 18.44
CA ILE A 98 9.57 -6.12 17.72
C ILE A 98 10.84 -6.95 17.61
N ASP A 99 10.83 -8.13 18.23
CA ASP A 99 11.92 -9.08 18.15
C ASP A 99 11.52 -10.29 17.30
N LEU A 100 12.06 -10.37 16.08
CA LEU A 100 11.72 -11.42 15.12
C LEU A 100 12.17 -12.82 15.54
N ARG A 101 13.08 -12.96 16.50
CA ARG A 101 13.49 -14.27 17.04
C ARG A 101 12.35 -14.97 17.77
N PHE A 102 11.38 -14.22 18.27
CA PHE A 102 10.19 -14.72 18.98
C PHE A 102 8.89 -14.55 18.20
N HIS A 103 8.92 -13.80 17.09
CA HIS A 103 7.73 -13.53 16.28
C HIS A 103 7.27 -14.78 15.53
N LYS A 104 5.94 -15.05 15.58
CA LYS A 104 5.27 -16.11 14.81
C LYS A 104 3.96 -15.58 14.24
N GLY A 105 3.75 -15.78 12.94
CA GLY A 105 2.54 -15.43 12.21
C GLY A 105 2.44 -16.20 10.89
N ALA A 106 1.27 -16.23 10.28
CA ALA A 106 1.07 -16.91 9.00
C ALA A 106 1.62 -16.11 7.80
N HIS A 107 1.96 -14.83 7.99
CA HIS A 107 2.52 -13.98 6.96
C HIS A 107 4.03 -14.14 6.87
N PRO A 108 4.60 -14.38 5.66
CA PRO A 108 6.05 -14.41 5.50
C PRO A 108 6.65 -13.03 5.80
N ARG A 109 7.69 -12.99 6.62
CA ARG A 109 8.34 -11.73 7.07
C ARG A 109 9.85 -11.87 7.10
N MET A 110 10.55 -10.77 6.86
CA MET A 110 12.00 -10.69 6.93
C MET A 110 12.49 -9.55 7.83
N GLY A 111 11.61 -8.63 8.21
CA GLY A 111 11.90 -7.43 9.01
C GLY A 111 10.85 -7.11 10.06
N ALA A 112 11.25 -6.47 11.18
CA ALA A 112 10.34 -5.86 12.15
C ALA A 112 9.47 -4.81 11.45
N VAL A 113 10.09 -3.92 10.67
CA VAL A 113 9.47 -3.24 9.54
C VAL A 113 9.82 -4.05 8.28
N ASP A 114 8.83 -4.76 7.77
CA ASP A 114 9.06 -5.75 6.72
C ASP A 114 9.18 -5.11 5.33
N VAL A 115 8.34 -4.12 5.05
CA VAL A 115 8.36 -3.37 3.79
C VAL A 115 7.91 -1.93 3.99
N ILE A 116 8.55 -0.99 3.29
CA ILE A 116 8.20 0.43 3.25
C ILE A 116 8.00 0.84 1.79
N PRO A 117 6.77 0.82 1.27
CA PRO A 117 6.43 1.31 -0.06
C PRO A 117 6.07 2.79 -0.05
N PHE A 118 6.65 3.55 -0.98
CA PHE A 118 6.26 4.92 -1.31
C PHE A 118 5.40 4.91 -2.57
N VAL A 119 4.29 5.63 -2.52
CA VAL A 119 3.29 5.69 -3.60
C VAL A 119 3.05 7.15 -3.96
N PRO A 120 3.17 7.54 -5.23
CA PRO A 120 2.82 8.89 -5.66
C PRO A 120 1.36 9.20 -5.30
N ALA A 121 1.11 10.35 -4.65
CA ALA A 121 -0.24 10.77 -4.29
C ALA A 121 -0.65 12.04 -5.03
N MET A 122 -0.09 13.20 -4.70
CA MET A 122 -0.43 14.47 -5.33
C MET A 122 0.86 15.16 -5.80
N ASP A 123 0.90 15.58 -7.05
CA ASP A 123 2.01 16.32 -7.69
C ASP A 123 3.41 15.70 -7.47
N MET A 124 3.45 14.39 -7.28
CA MET A 124 4.67 13.62 -7.08
C MET A 124 4.77 12.47 -8.08
N SER A 125 5.92 12.37 -8.75
CA SER A 125 6.18 11.29 -9.70
C SER A 125 6.70 10.01 -9.02
N LEU A 126 6.65 8.91 -9.74
CA LEU A 126 7.23 7.64 -9.28
C LEU A 126 8.75 7.74 -9.10
N GLU A 127 9.42 8.51 -9.96
CA GLU A 127 10.87 8.75 -9.91
C GLU A 127 11.26 9.53 -8.64
N GLU A 128 10.46 10.49 -8.22
CA GLU A 128 10.67 11.22 -6.96
C GLU A 128 10.46 10.29 -5.76
N CYS A 129 9.47 9.39 -5.82
CA CYS A 129 9.29 8.34 -4.79
C CYS A 129 10.49 7.38 -4.76
N VAL A 130 11.09 7.04 -5.91
CA VAL A 130 12.32 6.25 -5.97
C VAL A 130 13.49 6.98 -5.29
N ALA A 131 13.65 8.29 -5.53
CA ALA A 131 14.68 9.07 -4.86
C ALA A 131 14.46 9.13 -3.34
N LEU A 132 13.22 9.35 -2.90
CA LEU A 132 12.83 9.34 -1.49
C LEU A 132 13.12 7.98 -0.82
N SER A 133 12.79 6.88 -1.49
CA SER A 133 13.02 5.52 -0.96
C SER A 133 14.49 5.25 -0.67
N LYS A 134 15.41 5.74 -1.51
CA LYS A 134 16.85 5.62 -1.31
C LYS A 134 17.32 6.42 -0.09
N LYS A 135 16.83 7.64 0.05
CA LYS A 135 17.14 8.53 1.17
C LYS A 135 16.69 7.94 2.51
N VAL A 136 15.46 7.39 2.53
CA VAL A 136 14.93 6.71 3.71
C VAL A 136 15.72 5.43 4.04
N ALA A 137 16.12 4.66 3.03
CA ALA A 137 16.92 3.46 3.23
C ALA A 137 18.30 3.76 3.85
N GLU A 138 18.96 4.81 3.38
CA GLU A 138 20.23 5.30 3.94
C GLU A 138 20.07 5.71 5.40
N ARG A 139 19.08 6.55 5.72
CA ARG A 139 18.81 7.01 7.08
C ARG A 139 18.43 5.86 8.03
N ILE A 140 17.62 4.91 7.61
CA ILE A 140 17.25 3.75 8.45
C ILE A 140 18.50 2.92 8.76
N TRP A 141 19.41 2.76 7.80
CA TRP A 141 20.69 2.09 8.08
C TRP A 141 21.53 2.87 9.09
N GLU A 142 21.69 4.18 8.89
CA GLU A 142 22.52 5.02 9.75
C GLU A 142 21.96 5.16 11.18
N GLU A 143 20.63 5.28 11.31
CA GLU A 143 20.00 5.62 12.58
C GLU A 143 19.47 4.40 13.37
N ALA A 144 19.15 3.28 12.70
CA ALA A 144 18.58 2.07 13.30
C ALA A 144 19.42 0.81 13.05
N GLY A 145 20.45 0.87 12.19
CA GLY A 145 21.29 -0.29 11.87
C GLY A 145 20.55 -1.42 11.13
N ILE A 146 19.40 -1.11 10.53
CA ILE A 146 18.62 -2.11 9.80
C ILE A 146 19.04 -2.08 8.33
N PRO A 147 19.63 -3.16 7.80
CA PRO A 147 19.98 -3.24 6.39
C PRO A 147 18.74 -3.28 5.51
N SER A 148 18.86 -2.91 4.24
CA SER A 148 17.70 -2.87 3.35
C SER A 148 17.99 -3.30 1.92
N PHE A 149 16.94 -3.87 1.28
CA PHE A 149 16.84 -4.05 -0.15
C PHE A 149 16.01 -2.93 -0.76
N LEU A 150 16.47 -2.36 -1.86
CA LEU A 150 15.61 -1.57 -2.73
C LEU A 150 14.78 -2.50 -3.62
N TYR A 151 13.45 -2.30 -3.66
CA TYR A 151 12.55 -3.19 -4.39
C TYR A 151 11.60 -2.43 -5.33
N GLU A 152 10.88 -3.17 -6.18
CA GLU A 152 9.91 -2.69 -7.18
C GLU A 152 10.54 -1.66 -8.13
N ALA A 153 10.01 -0.44 -8.25
CA ALA A 153 10.57 0.62 -9.11
C ALA A 153 11.94 1.10 -8.61
N SER A 154 12.23 0.98 -7.33
CA SER A 154 13.53 1.34 -6.75
C SER A 154 14.59 0.26 -6.88
N ALA A 155 14.24 -0.95 -7.34
CA ALA A 155 15.14 -2.09 -7.41
C ALA A 155 16.39 -1.79 -8.25
N THR A 156 17.56 -2.01 -7.65
CA THR A 156 18.87 -1.89 -8.32
C THR A 156 19.22 -3.15 -9.11
N ARG A 157 18.53 -4.27 -8.83
CA ARG A 157 18.73 -5.58 -9.48
C ARG A 157 17.39 -6.21 -9.86
N PRO A 158 17.30 -6.94 -10.97
CA PRO A 158 16.05 -7.54 -11.46
C PRO A 158 15.38 -8.48 -10.44
N GLU A 159 16.18 -9.22 -9.65
CA GLU A 159 15.74 -10.19 -8.65
C GLU A 159 14.93 -9.55 -7.51
N ARG A 160 15.09 -8.22 -7.30
CA ARG A 160 14.44 -7.47 -6.22
C ARG A 160 13.17 -6.74 -6.64
N ARG A 161 12.81 -6.82 -7.92
CA ARG A 161 11.57 -6.19 -8.40
C ARG A 161 10.32 -6.78 -7.76
N ASN A 162 10.35 -8.07 -7.43
CA ASN A 162 9.22 -8.72 -6.80
C ASN A 162 9.48 -8.90 -5.29
N LEU A 163 8.64 -8.27 -4.47
CA LEU A 163 8.75 -8.33 -3.01
C LEU A 163 8.73 -9.78 -2.46
N ALA A 164 7.98 -10.70 -3.12
CA ALA A 164 7.95 -12.09 -2.69
C ALA A 164 9.32 -12.77 -2.81
N ASP A 165 10.12 -12.39 -3.82
CA ASP A 165 11.49 -12.90 -3.97
C ASP A 165 12.44 -12.30 -2.93
N CYS A 166 12.24 -11.01 -2.56
CA CYS A 166 12.97 -10.40 -1.44
C CYS A 166 12.70 -11.15 -0.13
N ARG A 167 11.45 -11.50 0.16
CA ARG A 167 11.03 -12.22 1.39
C ARG A 167 11.39 -13.70 1.41
N ARG A 168 11.75 -14.30 0.27
CA ARG A 168 12.04 -15.75 0.21
C ARG A 168 13.14 -16.14 1.17
N GLY A 169 12.85 -17.12 2.02
CA GLY A 169 13.71 -17.57 3.13
C GLY A 169 13.32 -16.95 4.46
N GLU A 170 12.51 -15.91 4.45
CA GLU A 170 12.05 -15.17 5.62
C GLU A 170 13.22 -14.71 6.52
N PHE A 171 12.95 -14.27 7.75
CA PHE A 171 13.99 -13.83 8.69
C PHE A 171 15.06 -14.90 8.90
N GLU A 172 14.65 -16.16 9.00
CA GLU A 172 15.53 -17.29 9.31
C GLU A 172 16.51 -17.62 8.18
N GLY A 173 16.10 -17.45 6.93
CA GLY A 173 16.95 -17.72 5.76
C GLY A 173 17.76 -16.51 5.28
N MET A 174 17.52 -15.30 5.82
CA MET A 174 18.24 -14.10 5.38
C MET A 174 19.75 -14.16 5.61
N PRO A 175 20.28 -14.71 6.75
CA PRO A 175 21.74 -14.78 6.95
C PRO A 175 22.47 -15.51 5.80
N GLU A 176 21.93 -16.62 5.32
CA GLU A 176 22.50 -17.36 4.19
C GLU A 176 22.27 -16.64 2.86
N LYS A 177 21.10 -16.04 2.67
CA LYS A 177 20.75 -15.32 1.45
C LYS A 177 21.65 -14.11 1.22
N LEU A 178 21.97 -13.33 2.25
CA LEU A 178 22.81 -12.13 2.16
C LEU A 178 24.26 -12.43 1.79
N LEU A 179 24.72 -13.67 1.90
CA LEU A 179 26.06 -14.09 1.45
C LEU A 179 26.15 -14.17 -0.07
N GLN A 180 25.02 -14.35 -0.76
CA GLN A 180 24.96 -14.39 -2.21
C GLN A 180 25.14 -12.97 -2.79
N GLU A 181 25.89 -12.84 -3.89
CA GLU A 181 26.22 -11.54 -4.49
C GLU A 181 24.98 -10.76 -4.93
N ASP A 182 23.99 -11.45 -5.55
CA ASP A 182 22.75 -10.84 -6.01
C ASP A 182 21.84 -10.36 -4.87
N TRP A 183 22.10 -10.83 -3.65
CA TRP A 183 21.33 -10.50 -2.46
C TRP A 183 22.10 -9.67 -1.43
N ALA A 184 23.29 -9.15 -1.77
CA ALA A 184 23.96 -8.16 -0.93
C ALA A 184 23.03 -6.94 -0.73
N PRO A 185 22.79 -6.44 0.50
CA PRO A 185 21.93 -5.30 0.74
C PRO A 185 22.31 -4.07 -0.09
N ASP A 186 21.35 -3.24 -0.46
CA ASP A 186 21.63 -1.96 -1.10
C ASP A 186 22.18 -0.95 -0.09
N TYR A 187 21.69 -1.01 1.15
CA TYR A 187 22.17 -0.25 2.29
C TYR A 187 22.44 -1.21 3.46
N GLY A 188 23.56 -1.03 4.12
CA GLY A 188 23.98 -1.85 5.25
C GLY A 188 25.05 -2.89 4.93
N THR A 189 25.21 -3.86 5.82
CA THR A 189 26.18 -4.95 5.72
C THR A 189 25.51 -6.24 5.29
N ARG A 190 26.32 -7.26 4.90
CA ARG A 190 25.81 -8.61 4.59
C ARG A 190 25.42 -9.41 5.85
N ALA A 191 24.87 -8.72 6.84
CA ALA A 191 24.33 -9.31 8.04
C ALA A 191 23.00 -8.65 8.36
N ILE A 192 22.02 -9.43 8.81
CA ILE A 192 20.73 -8.89 9.27
C ILE A 192 20.91 -8.19 10.62
N HIS A 193 20.01 -7.25 10.93
CA HIS A 193 19.87 -6.77 12.31
C HIS A 193 19.42 -7.94 13.22
N PRO A 194 20.04 -8.15 14.42
CA PRO A 194 19.80 -9.36 15.21
C PRO A 194 18.36 -9.63 15.62
N THR A 195 17.58 -8.59 15.84
CA THR A 195 16.17 -8.66 16.25
C THR A 195 15.23 -8.14 15.18
N ALA A 196 15.60 -7.07 14.46
CA ALA A 196 14.75 -6.41 13.47
C ALA A 196 14.90 -6.94 12.03
N GLY A 197 15.89 -7.79 11.74
CA GLY A 197 16.06 -8.43 10.43
C GLY A 197 16.55 -7.49 9.33
N ILE A 198 15.84 -7.45 8.21
CA ILE A 198 16.12 -6.63 7.02
C ILE A 198 14.81 -6.08 6.45
N THR A 199 14.83 -4.90 5.89
CA THR A 199 13.64 -4.22 5.34
C THR A 199 13.71 -4.13 3.81
N ALA A 200 12.57 -4.30 3.12
CA ALA A 200 12.44 -3.91 1.71
C ALA A 200 11.89 -2.49 1.62
N ILE A 201 12.58 -1.59 0.93
CA ILE A 201 12.18 -0.18 0.79
C ILE A 201 12.10 0.14 -0.71
N GLY A 202 11.02 0.80 -1.15
CA GLY A 202 10.91 1.11 -2.56
C GLY A 202 9.67 1.89 -2.93
N ALA A 203 9.61 2.29 -4.20
CA ALA A 203 8.48 3.01 -4.79
C ALA A 203 7.66 2.08 -5.67
N ARG A 204 6.35 2.29 -5.70
CA ARG A 204 5.41 1.56 -6.56
C ARG A 204 4.19 2.42 -6.92
N ASN A 205 3.51 2.03 -7.96
CA ASN A 205 2.19 2.59 -8.26
C ASN A 205 1.15 2.24 -7.18
N PRO A 206 0.04 2.99 -7.07
CA PRO A 206 -1.08 2.63 -6.23
C PRO A 206 -1.52 1.19 -6.51
N LEU A 207 -1.62 0.37 -5.46
CA LEU A 207 -2.07 -1.00 -5.53
C LEU A 207 -3.48 -1.08 -4.99
N ILE A 208 -4.40 -1.68 -5.75
CA ILE A 208 -5.76 -1.94 -5.30
C ILE A 208 -5.88 -3.41 -4.92
N ALA A 209 -6.11 -3.68 -3.64
CA ALA A 209 -6.48 -5.01 -3.17
C ALA A 209 -8.00 -5.16 -3.31
N PHE A 210 -8.41 -6.08 -4.19
CA PHE A 210 -9.80 -6.28 -4.57
C PHE A 210 -10.15 -7.76 -4.53
N ASN A 211 -11.22 -8.10 -3.83
CA ASN A 211 -11.69 -9.47 -3.67
C ASN A 211 -13.09 -9.62 -4.25
N VAL A 212 -13.36 -10.77 -4.88
CA VAL A 212 -14.67 -11.12 -5.43
C VAL A 212 -15.15 -12.44 -4.82
N ASN A 213 -16.31 -12.38 -4.17
CA ASN A 213 -16.94 -13.51 -3.48
C ASN A 213 -17.88 -14.26 -4.42
N LEU A 214 -17.77 -15.59 -4.43
CA LEU A 214 -18.52 -16.48 -5.29
C LEU A 214 -19.56 -17.27 -4.49
N ASP A 215 -20.74 -17.50 -5.08
CA ASP A 215 -21.82 -18.33 -4.53
C ASP A 215 -21.48 -19.83 -4.65
N THR A 216 -20.39 -20.24 -4.07
CA THR A 216 -19.92 -21.63 -4.02
C THR A 216 -18.88 -21.82 -2.93
N ASP A 217 -18.81 -22.99 -2.33
CA ASP A 217 -17.74 -23.39 -1.41
C ASP A 217 -16.57 -24.11 -2.12
N ASN A 218 -16.72 -24.38 -3.42
CA ASN A 218 -15.71 -25.05 -4.23
C ASN A 218 -14.55 -24.07 -4.56
N VAL A 219 -13.51 -24.12 -3.76
CA VAL A 219 -12.31 -23.29 -3.93
C VAL A 219 -11.59 -23.52 -5.28
N GLU A 220 -11.74 -24.68 -5.92
CA GLU A 220 -11.09 -24.95 -7.21
C GLU A 220 -11.66 -24.08 -8.34
N ILE A 221 -12.92 -23.65 -8.24
CA ILE A 221 -13.51 -22.68 -9.17
C ILE A 221 -12.77 -21.33 -9.00
N ALA A 222 -12.65 -20.81 -7.78
CA ALA A 222 -11.92 -19.56 -7.52
C ALA A 222 -10.46 -19.66 -7.95
N LYS A 223 -9.79 -20.78 -7.69
CA LYS A 223 -8.41 -21.01 -8.16
C LYS A 223 -8.29 -21.04 -9.69
N SER A 224 -9.29 -21.63 -10.36
CA SER A 224 -9.33 -21.67 -11.83
C SER A 224 -9.49 -20.26 -12.42
N ILE A 225 -10.42 -19.46 -11.87
CA ILE A 225 -10.65 -18.09 -12.27
C ILE A 225 -9.38 -17.25 -12.00
N ALA A 226 -8.79 -17.34 -10.79
CA ALA A 226 -7.57 -16.64 -10.44
C ALA A 226 -6.41 -16.95 -11.40
N ARG A 227 -6.25 -18.22 -11.79
CA ARG A 227 -5.24 -18.63 -12.79
C ARG A 227 -5.48 -18.01 -14.15
N ALA A 228 -6.74 -17.85 -14.56
CA ALA A 228 -7.08 -17.28 -15.86
C ALA A 228 -6.82 -15.76 -15.94
N ILE A 229 -7.01 -15.03 -14.83
CA ILE A 229 -6.90 -13.56 -14.83
C ILE A 229 -5.50 -13.04 -14.46
N ARG A 230 -4.66 -13.81 -13.77
CA ARG A 230 -3.37 -13.32 -13.29
C ARG A 230 -2.31 -13.27 -14.37
N ALA A 231 -1.43 -12.25 -14.30
CA ALA A 231 -0.35 -11.99 -15.26
C ALA A 231 0.60 -13.18 -15.44
N SER A 232 0.96 -13.90 -14.37
CA SER A 232 1.90 -15.03 -14.42
C SER A 232 1.42 -16.22 -15.27
N ASN A 233 0.15 -16.25 -15.64
CA ASN A 233 -0.45 -17.27 -16.50
C ASN A 233 -0.94 -16.73 -17.86
N GLY A 234 -0.52 -15.52 -18.24
CA GLY A 234 -0.92 -14.87 -19.48
C GLY A 234 -2.27 -14.14 -19.40
N GLY A 235 -2.79 -13.89 -18.20
CA GLY A 235 -3.96 -13.04 -17.97
C GLY A 235 -3.64 -11.55 -18.01
N PHE A 236 -4.34 -10.74 -17.22
CA PHE A 236 -4.14 -9.28 -17.17
C PHE A 236 -2.77 -8.91 -16.63
N ARG A 237 -2.09 -8.00 -17.32
CA ARG A 237 -0.69 -7.62 -17.11
C ARG A 237 -0.37 -7.21 -15.67
N SER A 238 -1.23 -6.40 -15.04
CA SER A 238 -1.02 -5.85 -13.70
C SER A 238 -1.90 -6.50 -12.64
N CYS A 239 -2.34 -7.74 -12.86
CA CYS A 239 -3.17 -8.51 -11.94
C CYS A 239 -2.38 -9.66 -11.32
N LYS A 240 -2.29 -9.68 -9.97
CA LYS A 240 -1.89 -10.84 -9.17
C LYS A 240 -3.15 -11.41 -8.52
N ALA A 241 -3.41 -12.71 -8.66
CA ALA A 241 -4.64 -13.30 -8.13
C ALA A 241 -4.41 -14.70 -7.57
N ILE A 242 -5.16 -15.02 -6.52
CA ILE A 242 -5.26 -16.35 -5.91
C ILE A 242 -6.74 -16.69 -5.65
N GLY A 243 -7.07 -17.98 -5.64
CA GLY A 243 -8.36 -18.47 -5.16
C GLY A 243 -8.21 -19.01 -3.76
N LEU A 244 -9.10 -18.63 -2.86
CA LEU A 244 -9.12 -19.08 -1.48
C LEU A 244 -10.54 -19.38 -1.00
N LYS A 245 -10.68 -20.05 0.14
CA LYS A 245 -11.93 -20.29 0.81
C LYS A 245 -12.01 -19.42 2.06
N LEU A 246 -13.14 -18.76 2.25
CA LEU A 246 -13.49 -18.07 3.49
C LEU A 246 -14.27 -19.09 4.36
N GLU A 247 -13.59 -19.67 5.35
CA GLU A 247 -14.13 -20.77 6.16
C GLU A 247 -15.31 -20.32 7.02
N ASP A 248 -15.26 -19.09 7.55
CA ASP A 248 -16.32 -18.47 8.37
C ASP A 248 -17.63 -18.25 7.61
N ARG A 249 -17.54 -18.03 6.29
CA ARG A 249 -18.69 -17.81 5.40
C ARG A 249 -19.01 -19.03 4.52
N ASN A 250 -18.15 -20.04 4.52
CA ASN A 250 -18.21 -21.21 3.65
C ASN A 250 -18.39 -20.84 2.17
N ILE A 251 -17.64 -19.84 1.68
CA ILE A 251 -17.67 -19.39 0.29
C ILE A 251 -16.26 -19.38 -0.31
N ALA A 252 -16.17 -19.49 -1.63
CA ALA A 252 -14.93 -19.28 -2.36
C ALA A 252 -14.76 -17.81 -2.75
N GLN A 253 -13.52 -17.32 -2.73
CA GLN A 253 -13.17 -15.96 -3.06
C GLN A 253 -12.01 -15.92 -4.06
N VAL A 254 -12.10 -15.05 -5.06
CA VAL A 254 -10.98 -14.64 -5.90
C VAL A 254 -10.37 -13.38 -5.27
N SER A 255 -9.21 -13.53 -4.65
CA SER A 255 -8.48 -12.41 -4.05
C SER A 255 -7.40 -11.93 -5.01
N MET A 256 -7.31 -10.62 -5.21
CA MET A 256 -6.37 -10.06 -6.18
C MET A 256 -5.77 -8.73 -5.74
N ASN A 257 -4.57 -8.47 -6.28
CA ASN A 257 -3.91 -7.17 -6.22
C ASN A 257 -3.75 -6.65 -7.64
N LEU A 258 -4.36 -5.51 -7.92
CA LEU A 258 -4.13 -4.73 -9.14
C LEU A 258 -2.94 -3.81 -8.85
N VAL A 259 -1.77 -4.20 -9.34
CA VAL A 259 -0.50 -3.49 -9.04
C VAL A 259 -0.30 -2.23 -9.88
N ASN A 260 -1.09 -2.08 -10.92
CA ASN A 260 -1.33 -0.84 -11.66
C ASN A 260 -2.76 -0.87 -12.20
N TYR A 261 -3.65 -0.11 -11.59
CA TYR A 261 -5.08 -0.09 -11.96
C TYR A 261 -5.35 0.66 -13.28
N GLU A 262 -4.41 1.47 -13.74
CA GLU A 262 -4.49 2.12 -15.06
C GLU A 262 -4.27 1.14 -16.20
N ASP A 263 -3.36 0.16 -16.03
CA ASP A 263 -3.16 -0.94 -16.98
C ASP A 263 -4.30 -1.96 -16.91
N THR A 264 -4.79 -2.25 -15.71
CA THR A 264 -5.80 -3.29 -15.44
C THR A 264 -6.79 -2.75 -14.43
N SER A 265 -7.92 -2.24 -14.92
CA SER A 265 -8.95 -1.63 -14.08
C SER A 265 -9.79 -2.67 -13.31
N ILE A 266 -10.45 -2.19 -12.24
CA ILE A 266 -11.43 -3.01 -11.49
C ILE A 266 -12.50 -3.58 -12.42
N VAL A 267 -13.00 -2.77 -13.36
CA VAL A 267 -14.03 -3.19 -14.33
C VAL A 267 -13.54 -4.40 -15.16
N MET A 268 -12.31 -4.31 -15.71
CA MET A 268 -11.76 -5.39 -16.55
C MET A 268 -11.72 -6.73 -15.81
N VAL A 269 -11.19 -6.74 -14.59
CA VAL A 269 -11.09 -7.98 -13.81
C VAL A 269 -12.44 -8.46 -13.32
N PHE A 270 -13.33 -7.56 -12.91
CA PHE A 270 -14.67 -7.91 -12.42
C PHE A 270 -15.53 -8.55 -13.51
N GLU A 271 -15.57 -7.95 -14.71
CA GLU A 271 -16.31 -8.49 -15.85
C GLU A 271 -15.75 -9.85 -16.32
N MET A 272 -14.42 -10.00 -16.33
CA MET A 272 -13.81 -11.28 -16.66
C MET A 272 -14.16 -12.36 -15.61
N ILE A 273 -14.11 -12.01 -14.32
CA ILE A 273 -14.51 -12.95 -13.24
C ILE A 273 -15.98 -13.33 -13.40
N ARG A 274 -16.86 -12.37 -13.71
CA ARG A 274 -18.27 -12.61 -13.94
C ARG A 274 -18.50 -13.61 -15.09
N ALA A 275 -17.87 -13.37 -16.23
CA ALA A 275 -17.98 -14.25 -17.39
C ALA A 275 -17.43 -15.66 -17.11
N LEU A 276 -16.34 -15.78 -16.36
CA LEU A 276 -15.78 -17.08 -15.97
C LEU A 276 -16.64 -17.79 -14.91
N ALA A 277 -17.19 -17.06 -13.94
CA ALA A 277 -18.09 -17.61 -12.93
C ALA A 277 -19.36 -18.15 -13.59
N ASP A 278 -19.96 -17.41 -14.53
CA ASP A 278 -21.13 -17.84 -15.29
C ASP A 278 -20.87 -19.17 -16.05
N ARG A 279 -19.66 -19.37 -16.58
CA ARG A 279 -19.26 -20.62 -17.22
C ARG A 279 -19.30 -21.82 -16.27
N PHE A 280 -19.04 -21.59 -14.97
CA PHE A 280 -19.14 -22.62 -13.93
C PHE A 280 -20.53 -22.71 -13.30
N GLY A 281 -21.50 -21.91 -13.77
CA GLY A 281 -22.84 -21.82 -13.17
C GLY A 281 -22.86 -21.20 -11.77
N VAL A 282 -21.86 -20.34 -11.46
CA VAL A 282 -21.66 -19.72 -10.16
C VAL A 282 -21.87 -18.21 -10.29
N ARG A 283 -22.50 -17.59 -9.28
CA ARG A 283 -22.75 -16.14 -9.26
C ARG A 283 -21.72 -15.42 -8.37
N ILE A 284 -21.47 -14.16 -8.70
CA ILE A 284 -20.82 -13.22 -7.80
C ILE A 284 -21.87 -12.75 -6.78
N ILE A 285 -21.56 -12.87 -5.48
CA ILE A 285 -22.43 -12.46 -4.38
C ILE A 285 -21.95 -11.22 -3.64
N GLY A 286 -20.79 -10.70 -4.00
CA GLY A 286 -20.25 -9.48 -3.45
C GLY A 286 -18.79 -9.30 -3.83
N SER A 287 -18.26 -8.11 -3.51
CA SER A 287 -16.85 -7.79 -3.67
C SER A 287 -16.39 -6.88 -2.53
N GLU A 288 -15.09 -6.83 -2.29
CA GLU A 288 -14.46 -6.10 -1.20
C GLU A 288 -13.26 -5.33 -1.70
N LEU A 289 -13.16 -4.06 -1.32
CA LEU A 289 -11.94 -3.29 -1.38
C LEU A 289 -11.23 -3.41 -0.04
N VAL A 290 -9.94 -3.71 -0.06
CA VAL A 290 -9.14 -3.84 1.16
C VAL A 290 -8.15 -2.68 1.20
N GLY A 291 -8.27 -1.84 2.22
CA GLY A 291 -7.49 -0.61 2.36
C GLY A 291 -8.00 0.55 1.52
N LEU A 292 -7.16 1.56 1.37
CA LEU A 292 -7.50 2.75 0.62
C LEU A 292 -7.36 2.52 -0.89
N THR A 293 -8.23 3.14 -1.66
CA THR A 293 -8.30 3.00 -3.12
C THR A 293 -8.41 4.38 -3.74
N PRO A 294 -7.65 4.67 -4.82
CA PRO A 294 -7.79 5.93 -5.53
C PRO A 294 -9.23 6.16 -6.02
N ALA A 295 -9.79 7.34 -5.76
CA ALA A 295 -11.16 7.70 -6.17
C ALA A 295 -11.38 7.48 -7.67
N LYS A 296 -10.37 7.78 -8.50
CA LYS A 296 -10.42 7.57 -9.94
C LYS A 296 -10.79 6.14 -10.32
N ALA A 297 -10.24 5.13 -9.65
CA ALA A 297 -10.55 3.73 -9.95
C ALA A 297 -12.03 3.36 -9.74
N LEU A 298 -12.70 4.02 -8.77
CA LEU A 298 -14.14 3.84 -8.52
C LEU A 298 -14.99 4.68 -9.47
N LEU A 299 -14.55 5.88 -9.81
CA LEU A 299 -15.22 6.73 -10.79
C LEU A 299 -15.19 6.10 -12.18
N ASP A 300 -14.09 5.47 -12.59
CA ASP A 300 -14.00 4.71 -13.83
C ASP A 300 -15.03 3.54 -13.86
N CYS A 301 -15.29 2.91 -12.69
CA CYS A 301 -16.35 1.90 -12.59
C CYS A 301 -17.74 2.52 -12.74
N ALA A 302 -17.98 3.67 -12.11
CA ALA A 302 -19.25 4.38 -12.23
C ALA A 302 -19.51 4.83 -13.69
N GLU A 303 -18.50 5.40 -14.35
CA GLU A 303 -18.56 5.79 -15.74
C GLU A 303 -18.95 4.62 -16.64
N TYR A 304 -18.28 3.47 -16.48
CA TYR A 304 -18.56 2.28 -17.27
C TYR A 304 -19.99 1.73 -17.06
N TYR A 305 -20.40 1.50 -15.81
CA TYR A 305 -21.68 0.86 -15.51
C TYR A 305 -22.88 1.78 -15.71
N LEU A 306 -22.72 3.07 -15.48
CA LEU A 306 -23.77 4.07 -15.72
C LEU A 306 -23.78 4.57 -17.17
N LYS A 307 -22.78 4.20 -17.99
CA LYS A 307 -22.62 4.65 -19.38
C LYS A 307 -22.64 6.17 -19.48
N LEU A 308 -21.87 6.85 -18.61
CA LEU A 308 -21.81 8.31 -18.60
C LEU A 308 -21.13 8.80 -19.88
N GLU A 309 -21.80 9.73 -20.57
CA GLU A 309 -21.24 10.35 -21.77
C GLU A 309 -20.56 11.68 -21.40
N ASN A 310 -19.36 11.90 -21.94
CA ASN A 310 -18.57 13.12 -21.70
C ASN A 310 -18.29 13.39 -20.20
N PHE A 311 -18.15 12.35 -19.40
CA PHE A 311 -17.86 12.49 -17.97
C PHE A 311 -16.43 12.99 -17.75
N SER A 312 -16.32 13.99 -16.89
CA SER A 312 -15.03 14.49 -16.39
C SER A 312 -15.10 14.61 -14.87
N ALA A 313 -14.35 13.76 -14.17
CA ALA A 313 -14.32 13.77 -12.71
C ALA A 313 -13.91 15.16 -12.17
N LYS A 314 -12.89 15.79 -12.77
CA LYS A 314 -12.41 17.12 -12.37
C LYS A 314 -13.49 18.20 -12.48
N GLN A 315 -14.42 18.10 -13.45
CA GLN A 315 -15.45 19.11 -13.70
C GLN A 315 -16.78 18.81 -13.02
N GLN A 316 -17.07 17.54 -12.70
CA GLN A 316 -18.42 17.11 -12.30
C GLN A 316 -18.48 16.49 -10.91
N VAL A 317 -17.33 16.20 -10.28
CA VAL A 317 -17.25 15.68 -8.91
C VAL A 317 -16.91 16.84 -7.97
N MET A 318 -17.81 17.13 -7.05
CA MET A 318 -17.73 18.29 -6.15
C MET A 318 -16.45 18.30 -5.31
N GLU A 319 -16.02 17.13 -4.83
CA GLU A 319 -14.83 16.99 -3.97
C GLU A 319 -13.53 17.44 -4.67
N TYR A 320 -13.43 17.29 -5.98
CA TYR A 320 -12.26 17.79 -6.73
C TYR A 320 -12.21 19.33 -6.70
N HIS A 321 -13.36 20.00 -6.82
CA HIS A 321 -13.41 21.47 -6.68
C HIS A 321 -13.07 21.95 -5.26
N LEU A 322 -13.47 21.18 -4.23
CA LEU A 322 -13.14 21.53 -2.84
C LEU A 322 -11.64 21.38 -2.57
N ILE A 323 -11.00 20.36 -3.13
CA ILE A 323 -9.53 20.17 -3.03
C ILE A 323 -8.82 21.34 -3.71
N ASP A 324 -9.26 21.75 -4.92
CA ASP A 324 -8.67 22.88 -5.64
C ASP A 324 -8.82 24.20 -4.86
N LEU A 325 -9.96 24.39 -4.15
CA LEU A 325 -10.16 25.55 -3.27
C LEU A 325 -9.20 25.58 -2.07
N GLU A 326 -8.94 24.45 -1.46
CA GLU A 326 -8.03 24.35 -0.31
C GLU A 326 -6.56 24.48 -0.72
N SER A 327 -6.19 24.04 -1.92
CA SER A 327 -4.84 24.17 -2.48
C SER A 327 -4.52 25.59 -2.99
N GLY A 328 -5.52 26.48 -3.07
CA GLY A 328 -5.33 27.84 -3.57
C GLY A 328 -5.41 27.98 -5.10
N ASP A 329 -5.70 26.90 -5.82
CA ASP A 329 -5.77 26.85 -7.29
C ASP A 329 -7.13 27.34 -7.87
N ALA A 330 -8.07 27.70 -7.03
CA ALA A 330 -9.38 28.19 -7.44
C ALA A 330 -9.31 29.64 -7.91
N GLY A 331 -8.85 29.88 -9.13
CA GLY A 331 -8.94 31.23 -9.66
C GLY A 331 -8.12 31.66 -10.87
N ASN A 332 -7.78 30.76 -11.79
CA ASN A 332 -7.23 31.20 -13.08
C ASN A 332 -7.75 30.31 -14.24
N GLU A 333 -9.00 30.46 -14.59
CA GLU A 333 -9.52 30.16 -15.94
C GLU A 333 -10.51 31.26 -16.36
#